data_2c1035e61327be305c0f5bbaadf48f69
#
_entry.id   2c1035e61327be305c0f5bbaadf48f69
#
_cell.length_a   1.000
_cell.length_b   1.000
_cell.length_c   1.000
_cell.angle_alpha   90.00
_cell.angle_beta   90.00
_cell.angle_gamma   90.00
#
_symmetry.space_group_name_H-M   'P 1'
#
loop_
_entity.id
_entity.type
_entity.pdbx_description
1 polymer ?
#
loop_
_entity_poly.entity_id
_entity_poly.type
_entity_poly.pdbx_seq_one_letter_code
_entity_poly.pdbx_strand_id
1 'polypeptide(L)'
;LHKIPILDGASKILENTSIRASLSSSNKNSVRNFTDLNTKNTSLSDILFDPQTSGGIVAVVPTSTADKLVAHLQESIAPHTAIIGSLSFDHTGIIAN
;
A
#
# COMPACT_ATOMS: atom_id res chain seq x y z
N LEU A 1 -4.11 3.57 -4.95
CA LEU A 1 -4.34 2.80 -3.71
C LEU A 1 -5.12 1.50 -3.94
N HIS A 2 -6.04 1.47 -4.88
CA HIS A 2 -6.91 0.31 -5.16
C HIS A 2 -6.18 -0.98 -5.59
N LYS A 3 -4.88 -0.89 -5.93
CA LYS A 3 -4.06 -2.04 -6.30
C LYS A 3 -3.34 -2.68 -5.12
N ILE A 4 -3.39 -2.06 -3.94
CA ILE A 4 -2.76 -2.61 -2.73
C ILE A 4 -3.63 -3.75 -2.23
N PRO A 5 -3.09 -4.98 -2.08
CA PRO A 5 -3.82 -6.09 -1.50
C PRO A 5 -4.17 -5.80 -0.04
N ILE A 6 -5.44 -5.89 0.28
CA ILE A 6 -5.98 -5.60 1.62
C ILE A 6 -6.73 -6.82 2.10
N LEU A 7 -6.55 -7.19 3.36
CA LEU A 7 -7.29 -8.29 3.98
C LEU A 7 -8.80 -8.06 3.92
N ASP A 8 -9.54 -9.12 3.64
CA ASP A 8 -11.00 -9.09 3.59
C ASP A 8 -11.57 -8.53 4.90
N GLY A 9 -12.48 -7.57 4.77
CA GLY A 9 -13.11 -6.91 5.91
C GLY A 9 -12.35 -5.75 6.52
N ALA A 10 -11.03 -5.58 6.30
CA ALA A 10 -10.26 -4.49 6.88
C ALA A 10 -10.80 -3.11 6.46
N SER A 11 -11.09 -2.91 5.18
CA SER A 11 -11.71 -1.66 4.70
C SER A 11 -13.03 -1.37 5.41
N LYS A 12 -13.89 -2.38 5.57
CA LYS A 12 -15.20 -2.22 6.23
C LYS A 12 -15.07 -1.81 7.69
N ILE A 13 -14.07 -2.35 8.40
CA ILE A 13 -13.80 -1.96 9.79
C ILE A 13 -13.40 -0.48 9.84
N LEU A 14 -12.48 -0.05 8.99
CA LEU A 14 -12.00 1.33 8.96
C LEU A 14 -13.07 2.33 8.52
N GLU A 15 -13.98 1.94 7.63
CA GLU A 15 -15.08 2.78 7.16
C GLU A 15 -16.18 2.95 8.20
N ASN A 16 -16.49 1.88 8.95
CA ASN A 16 -17.64 1.84 9.86
C ASN A 16 -17.28 2.09 11.33
N THR A 17 -16.02 2.25 11.66
CA THR A 17 -15.56 2.46 13.04
C THR A 17 -14.49 3.54 13.12
N SER A 18 -14.27 4.05 14.32
CA SER A 18 -13.13 4.93 14.64
C SER A 18 -11.88 4.17 15.07
N ILE A 19 -11.90 2.83 14.96
CA ILE A 19 -10.77 2.00 15.37
C ILE A 19 -9.59 2.24 14.42
N ARG A 20 -8.46 2.59 15.00
CA ARG A 20 -7.17 2.75 14.31
C ARG A 20 -6.07 2.16 15.19
N ALA A 21 -5.00 1.67 14.56
CA ALA A 21 -3.83 1.25 15.30
C ALA A 21 -3.14 2.46 15.96
N SER A 22 -2.60 2.27 17.14
CA SER A 22 -2.04 3.35 17.97
C SER A 22 -0.93 4.15 17.28
N LEU A 23 -0.16 3.51 16.41
CA LEU A 23 0.95 4.15 15.70
C LEU A 23 0.58 4.73 14.32
N SER A 24 -0.63 4.52 13.81
CA SER A 24 -1.03 5.00 12.48
C SER A 24 -0.82 6.50 12.29
N SER A 25 -1.19 7.30 13.28
CA SER A 25 -1.00 8.76 13.23
C SER A 25 0.48 9.16 13.25
N SER A 26 1.30 8.48 14.03
CA SER A 26 2.74 8.70 14.06
C SER A 26 3.40 8.35 12.73
N ASN A 27 3.06 7.21 12.16
CA ASN A 27 3.54 6.77 10.85
C ASN A 27 3.18 7.79 9.76
N LYS A 28 1.92 8.23 9.72
CA LYS A 28 1.46 9.24 8.77
C LYS A 28 2.24 10.56 8.91
N ASN A 29 2.44 11.02 10.13
CA ASN A 29 3.18 12.27 10.38
C ASN A 29 4.66 12.18 9.97
N SER A 30 5.29 11.02 10.17
CA SER A 30 6.71 10.82 9.84
C SER A 30 7.00 10.97 8.33
N VAL A 31 6.05 10.63 7.48
CA VAL A 31 6.24 10.64 6.02
C VAL A 31 5.45 11.74 5.30
N ARG A 32 4.73 12.60 6.02
CA ARG A 32 3.83 13.60 5.43
C ARG A 32 4.49 14.53 4.42
N ASN A 33 5.78 14.83 4.61
CA ASN A 33 6.54 15.72 3.72
C ASN A 33 7.02 15.01 2.44
N PHE A 34 6.88 13.69 2.39
CA PHE A 34 7.31 12.84 1.28
C PHE A 34 6.15 12.08 0.63
N THR A 35 4.91 12.32 1.10
CA THR A 35 3.74 11.59 0.62
C THR A 35 2.65 12.58 0.22
N ASP A 36 2.24 12.52 -1.03
CA ASP A 36 1.08 13.22 -1.56
C ASP A 36 -0.09 12.25 -1.73
N LEU A 37 -1.16 12.47 -0.97
CA LEU A 37 -2.35 11.64 -0.96
C LEU A 37 -3.43 12.29 -1.82
N ASN A 38 -3.53 11.88 -3.07
CA ASN A 38 -4.54 12.36 -4.02
C ASN A 38 -5.85 11.58 -3.94
N THR A 39 -6.15 10.99 -2.78
CA THR A 39 -7.38 10.22 -2.57
C THR A 39 -8.32 10.92 -1.59
N LYS A 40 -9.62 10.90 -1.91
CA LYS A 40 -10.69 11.32 -1.01
C LYS A 40 -11.11 10.19 -0.04
N ASN A 41 -10.66 8.97 -0.28
CA ASN A 41 -10.98 7.83 0.58
C ASN A 41 -10.03 7.79 1.77
N THR A 42 -10.48 8.33 2.90
CA THR A 42 -9.70 8.40 4.14
C THR A 42 -9.36 7.02 4.70
N SER A 43 -10.27 6.05 4.57
CA SER A 43 -10.04 4.68 5.06
C SER A 43 -8.92 3.98 4.31
N LEU A 44 -8.88 4.10 2.99
CA LEU A 44 -7.75 3.57 2.19
C LEU A 44 -6.44 4.29 2.51
N SER A 45 -6.47 5.60 2.75
CA SER A 45 -5.27 6.33 3.15
C SER A 45 -4.77 5.88 4.52
N ASP A 46 -5.66 5.55 5.45
CA ASP A 46 -5.28 5.09 6.79
C ASP A 46 -4.60 3.71 6.75
N ILE A 47 -5.00 2.82 5.82
CA ILE A 47 -4.37 1.51 5.62
C ILE A 47 -2.88 1.65 5.27
N LEU A 48 -2.49 2.66 4.50
CA LEU A 48 -1.09 2.90 4.15
C LEU A 48 -0.17 3.11 5.36
N PHE A 49 -0.73 3.61 6.44
CA PHE A 49 0.02 3.98 7.65
C PHE A 49 -0.21 3.02 8.80
N ASP A 50 -0.93 1.93 8.55
CA ASP A 50 -1.17 0.90 9.56
C ASP A 50 0.16 0.24 9.95
N PRO A 51 0.51 0.18 11.25
CA PRO A 51 1.74 -0.46 11.71
C PRO A 51 1.61 -1.98 11.61
N GLN A 52 2.32 -2.57 10.67
CA GLN A 52 2.32 -4.01 10.43
C GLN A 52 3.65 -4.63 10.84
N THR A 53 3.62 -5.50 11.85
CA THR A 53 4.82 -6.14 12.40
C THR A 53 5.44 -7.15 11.42
N SER A 54 4.62 -7.82 10.64
CA SER A 54 5.03 -8.83 9.65
C SER A 54 4.36 -8.55 8.32
N GLY A 55 4.63 -7.38 7.76
CA GLY A 55 4.09 -6.95 6.47
C GLY A 55 4.69 -7.70 5.28
N GLY A 56 4.11 -7.49 4.12
CA GLY A 56 4.60 -8.02 2.86
C GLY A 56 5.94 -7.41 2.44
N ILE A 57 6.59 -8.05 1.47
CA ILE A 57 7.82 -7.55 0.86
C ILE A 57 7.45 -6.64 -0.32
N VAL A 58 8.06 -5.46 -0.39
CA VAL A 58 8.02 -4.60 -1.56
C VAL A 58 9.30 -4.79 -2.36
N ALA A 59 9.18 -5.12 -3.63
CA ALA A 59 10.31 -5.29 -4.54
C ALA A 59 10.20 -4.31 -5.71
N VAL A 60 11.31 -3.70 -6.09
CA VAL A 60 11.43 -2.89 -7.30
C VAL A 60 12.07 -3.75 -8.38
N VAL A 61 11.38 -3.90 -9.49
CA VAL A 61 11.82 -4.75 -10.62
C VAL A 61 11.64 -4.00 -11.94
N PRO A 62 12.38 -4.37 -13.00
CA PRO A 62 12.16 -3.81 -14.32
C PRO A 62 10.72 -4.03 -14.80
N THR A 63 10.10 -3.03 -15.40
CA THR A 63 8.72 -3.09 -15.90
C THR A 63 8.50 -4.28 -16.83
N SER A 64 9.49 -4.60 -17.67
CA SER A 64 9.43 -5.72 -18.62
C SER A 64 9.30 -7.11 -17.98
N THR A 65 9.61 -7.24 -16.69
CA THR A 65 9.57 -8.51 -15.96
C THR A 65 8.47 -8.55 -14.89
N ALA A 66 7.87 -7.43 -14.56
CA ALA A 66 6.94 -7.29 -13.44
C ALA A 66 5.73 -8.24 -13.55
N ASP A 67 5.04 -8.27 -14.69
CA ASP A 67 3.86 -9.13 -14.88
C ASP A 67 4.20 -10.62 -14.77
N LYS A 68 5.33 -11.05 -15.34
CA LYS A 68 5.77 -12.44 -15.26
C LYS A 68 6.12 -12.84 -13.82
N LEU A 69 6.76 -11.94 -13.08
CA LEU A 69 7.09 -12.18 -11.68
C LEU A 69 5.83 -12.30 -10.84
N VAL A 70 4.86 -11.40 -11.02
CA VAL A 70 3.57 -11.44 -10.30
C VAL A 70 2.85 -12.76 -10.59
N ALA A 71 2.72 -13.17 -11.85
CA ALA A 71 2.07 -14.44 -12.21
C ALA A 71 2.75 -15.63 -11.53
N HIS A 72 4.08 -15.70 -11.58
CA HIS A 72 4.84 -16.78 -10.95
C HIS A 72 4.65 -16.82 -9.43
N LEU A 73 4.67 -15.67 -8.76
CA LEU A 73 4.48 -15.60 -7.31
C LEU A 73 3.06 -15.97 -6.89
N GLN A 74 2.06 -15.54 -7.66
CA GLN A 74 0.65 -15.86 -7.41
C GLN A 74 0.37 -17.37 -7.52
N GLU A 75 1.01 -18.04 -8.47
CA GLU A 75 0.87 -19.49 -8.66
C GLU A 75 1.64 -20.32 -7.62
N SER A 76 2.66 -19.76 -6.99
CA SER A 76 3.56 -20.50 -6.11
C SER A 76 3.31 -20.26 -4.63
N ILE A 77 3.75 -19.11 -4.10
CA ILE A 77 3.85 -18.87 -2.65
C ILE A 77 3.11 -17.64 -2.15
N ALA A 78 2.70 -16.74 -3.04
CA ALA A 78 2.15 -15.44 -2.66
C ALA A 78 0.95 -15.04 -3.54
N PRO A 79 -0.22 -15.66 -3.35
CA PRO A 79 -1.39 -15.49 -4.23
C PRO A 79 -1.93 -14.06 -4.28
N HIS A 80 -1.60 -13.23 -3.29
CA HIS A 80 -2.02 -11.82 -3.23
C HIS A 80 -0.96 -10.84 -3.75
N THR A 81 0.11 -11.32 -4.41
CA THR A 81 1.10 -10.44 -5.03
C THR A 81 0.45 -9.54 -6.08
N ALA A 82 0.78 -8.25 -6.05
CA ALA A 82 0.25 -7.28 -7.00
C ALA A 82 1.27 -6.20 -7.36
N ILE A 83 1.12 -5.59 -8.54
CA ILE A 83 1.85 -4.38 -8.89
C ILE A 83 1.13 -3.20 -8.23
N ILE A 84 1.75 -2.65 -7.19
CA ILE A 84 1.15 -1.58 -6.37
C ILE A 84 1.55 -0.17 -6.82
N GLY A 85 2.56 -0.04 -7.69
CA GLY A 85 3.02 1.25 -8.18
C GLY A 85 4.17 1.16 -9.15
N SER A 86 4.74 2.29 -9.49
CA SER A 86 5.92 2.43 -10.34
C SER A 86 6.84 3.51 -9.80
N LEU A 87 8.13 3.44 -10.13
CA LEU A 87 9.09 4.50 -9.86
C LEU A 87 9.22 5.42 -11.07
N SER A 88 9.29 6.73 -10.83
CA SER A 88 9.56 7.77 -11.83
C SER A 88 10.65 8.71 -11.30
N PHE A 89 11.37 9.34 -12.21
CA PHE A 89 12.32 10.41 -11.90
C PHE A 89 11.69 11.81 -11.86
N ASP A 90 10.40 11.91 -12.18
CA ASP A 90 9.71 13.20 -12.32
C ASP A 90 9.34 13.83 -10.98
N HIS A 91 9.35 13.05 -9.91
CA HIS A 91 8.94 13.48 -8.57
C HIS A 91 9.87 12.96 -7.48
N THR A 92 9.94 13.73 -6.40
CA THR A 92 10.56 13.29 -5.14
C THR A 92 9.46 12.97 -4.14
N GLY A 93 9.38 11.72 -3.68
CA GLY A 93 8.38 11.28 -2.72
C GLY A 93 7.40 10.25 -3.28
N ILE A 94 6.33 10.02 -2.55
CA ILE A 94 5.29 9.04 -2.86
C ILE A 94 4.02 9.76 -3.24
N ILE A 95 3.47 9.47 -4.42
CA ILE A 95 2.13 9.92 -4.84
C ILE A 95 1.19 8.72 -4.73
N ALA A 96 0.17 8.85 -3.90
CA ALA A 96 -0.83 7.80 -3.70
C ALA A 96 -2.20 8.25 -4.26
N ASN A 97 -2.64 7.59 -5.34
CA ASN A 97 -3.88 7.85 -6.07
C ASN A 97 -4.93 6.78 -5.81
#